data_70a7bcfc6d931302cc5ed7fe3f64e733
#
_entry.id   70a7bcfc6d931302cc5ed7fe3f64e733
#
_cell.length_a   1.000
_cell.length_b   1.000
_cell.length_c   1.000
_cell.angle_alpha   90.00
_cell.angle_beta   90.00
_cell.angle_gamma   90.00
#
_symmetry.space_group_name_H-M   'P 1'
#
loop_
_entity.id
_entity.type
_entity.pdbx_description
1 polymer ?
#
loop_
_entity_poly.entity_id
_entity_poly.type
_entity_poly.pdbx_seq_one_letter_code
_entity_poly.pdbx_strand_id
1 'polypeptide(L)'
;SGAGAGRVCANSEKGTPVDIGDMSRGWKDSEATMGDNGQYSCLKGDTSITVTQLVVAFDGLSVVVKQGGAADQCISGLGGLSAAQLRWVFSANTSAELSAQGLDVSSIAPNDDQDGVREWSDLSADCADSAITLAYPDADSGTYEYFYEAIMHEHGAFASGEQSADDNVLVTALTGDENAIGYFGYAYYQENQAILTAIAVSDNHTHGIADAPEDAVAPSPATVSGGTYTPLARPIFMNVN
;
A
#
# COMPACT_ATOMS: atom_id res chain seq x y z
N SER A 1 -13.66 -3.91 -2.56
CA SER A 1 -13.48 -4.74 -3.79
C SER A 1 -14.29 -6.03 -3.74
N GLY A 2 -14.21 -6.83 -2.65
CA GLY A 2 -14.95 -8.09 -2.55
C GLY A 2 -16.49 -7.94 -2.56
N ALA A 3 -17.02 -6.81 -2.10
CA ALA A 3 -18.46 -6.54 -2.16
C ALA A 3 -18.93 -6.32 -3.62
N GLY A 4 -18.16 -5.56 -4.43
CA GLY A 4 -18.47 -5.37 -5.85
C GLY A 4 -18.47 -6.68 -6.62
N ALA A 5 -17.44 -7.51 -6.44
CA ALA A 5 -17.34 -8.85 -7.01
C ALA A 5 -18.55 -9.73 -6.65
N GLY A 6 -18.86 -9.83 -5.35
CA GLY A 6 -19.96 -10.67 -4.89
C GLY A 6 -21.33 -10.20 -5.37
N ARG A 7 -21.56 -8.89 -5.40
CA ARG A 7 -22.87 -8.34 -5.81
C ARG A 7 -23.13 -8.49 -7.31
N VAL A 8 -22.13 -8.36 -8.16
CA VAL A 8 -22.30 -8.58 -9.61
C VAL A 8 -22.49 -10.06 -9.93
N CYS A 9 -21.99 -10.96 -9.10
CA CYS A 9 -22.26 -12.40 -9.16
C CYS A 9 -23.56 -12.84 -8.43
N ALA A 10 -24.40 -11.90 -8.02
CA ALA A 10 -25.61 -12.17 -7.25
C ALA A 10 -25.38 -13.00 -5.97
N ASN A 11 -24.24 -12.82 -5.31
CA ASN A 11 -23.98 -13.44 -3.99
C ASN A 11 -24.73 -12.66 -2.90
N SER A 12 -25.78 -13.26 -2.35
CA SER A 12 -26.66 -12.63 -1.35
C SER A 12 -25.95 -12.26 -0.04
N GLU A 13 -24.86 -12.93 0.30
CA GLU A 13 -24.02 -12.61 1.48
C GLU A 13 -23.31 -11.26 1.33
N LYS A 14 -23.17 -10.76 0.11
CA LYS A 14 -22.48 -9.50 -0.20
C LYS A 14 -23.45 -8.35 -0.47
N GLY A 15 -24.75 -8.58 -0.35
CA GLY A 15 -25.80 -7.59 -0.50
C GLY A 15 -26.68 -7.77 -1.73
N THR A 16 -27.47 -6.75 -2.07
CA THR A 16 -28.38 -6.79 -3.23
C THR A 16 -27.58 -6.94 -4.54
N PRO A 17 -27.98 -7.87 -5.43
CA PRO A 17 -27.39 -8.02 -6.76
C PRO A 17 -27.39 -6.72 -7.55
N VAL A 18 -26.38 -6.53 -8.38
CA VAL A 18 -26.22 -5.38 -9.27
C VAL A 18 -25.74 -5.84 -10.65
N ASP A 19 -26.08 -5.09 -11.68
CA ASP A 19 -25.62 -5.37 -13.04
C ASP A 19 -24.18 -4.85 -13.29
N ILE A 20 -23.74 -3.86 -12.50
CA ILE A 20 -22.39 -3.29 -12.58
C ILE A 20 -21.80 -3.25 -11.17
N GLY A 21 -20.55 -3.74 -11.04
CA GLY A 21 -19.80 -3.73 -9.79
C GLY A 21 -18.38 -3.24 -10.00
N ASP A 22 -17.96 -2.24 -9.22
CA ASP A 22 -16.59 -1.73 -9.29
C ASP A 22 -15.67 -2.52 -8.37
N MET A 23 -14.44 -2.72 -8.84
CA MET A 23 -13.38 -3.39 -8.09
C MET A 23 -12.06 -2.65 -8.25
N SER A 24 -11.31 -2.56 -7.18
CA SER A 24 -9.97 -1.97 -7.15
C SER A 24 -8.85 -3.04 -7.10
N ARG A 25 -9.15 -4.25 -7.47
CA ARG A 25 -8.26 -5.39 -7.68
C ARG A 25 -8.84 -6.35 -8.70
N GLY A 26 -8.02 -7.25 -9.20
CA GLY A 26 -8.50 -8.37 -10.02
C GLY A 26 -9.40 -9.35 -9.24
N TRP A 27 -10.04 -10.25 -9.95
CA TRP A 27 -10.76 -11.37 -9.38
C TRP A 27 -9.80 -12.32 -8.64
N LYS A 28 -10.21 -12.80 -7.47
CA LYS A 28 -9.54 -13.93 -6.81
C LYS A 28 -10.01 -15.25 -7.46
N ASP A 29 -9.13 -16.22 -7.56
CA ASP A 29 -9.44 -17.56 -8.10
C ASP A 29 -10.60 -18.25 -7.36
N SER A 30 -10.82 -17.88 -6.11
CA SER A 30 -11.94 -18.36 -5.31
C SER A 30 -13.29 -17.67 -5.59
N GLU A 31 -13.30 -16.60 -6.36
CA GLU A 31 -14.48 -15.78 -6.67
C GLU A 31 -15.01 -16.06 -8.08
N ALA A 32 -14.12 -16.15 -9.06
CA ALA A 32 -14.48 -16.40 -10.45
C ALA A 32 -13.36 -17.10 -11.22
N THR A 33 -13.72 -17.85 -12.25
CA THR A 33 -12.76 -18.45 -13.18
C THR A 33 -12.62 -17.58 -14.42
N MET A 34 -11.39 -17.25 -14.76
CA MET A 34 -11.06 -16.48 -15.96
C MET A 34 -11.39 -17.28 -17.22
N GLY A 35 -12.13 -16.68 -18.14
CA GLY A 35 -12.41 -17.13 -19.48
C GLY A 35 -11.69 -16.30 -20.52
N ASP A 36 -12.16 -16.33 -21.76
CA ASP A 36 -11.58 -15.56 -22.87
C ASP A 36 -12.02 -14.08 -22.82
N ASN A 37 -11.18 -13.19 -23.38
CA ASN A 37 -11.52 -11.78 -23.64
C ASN A 37 -11.98 -10.97 -22.41
N GLY A 38 -11.38 -11.18 -21.23
CA GLY A 38 -11.74 -10.45 -20.01
C GLY A 38 -13.08 -10.87 -19.40
N GLN A 39 -13.57 -12.04 -19.76
CA GLN A 39 -14.76 -12.63 -19.15
C GLN A 39 -14.39 -13.51 -17.96
N TYR A 40 -15.25 -13.51 -16.96
CA TYR A 40 -15.09 -14.28 -15.74
C TYR A 40 -16.40 -14.98 -15.38
N SER A 41 -16.35 -16.28 -15.16
CA SER A 41 -17.50 -17.07 -14.70
C SER A 41 -17.53 -17.09 -13.18
N CYS A 42 -18.61 -16.66 -12.56
CA CYS A 42 -18.76 -16.62 -11.12
C CYS A 42 -18.68 -18.00 -10.48
N LEU A 43 -17.95 -18.14 -9.37
CA LEU A 43 -17.84 -19.36 -8.57
C LEU A 43 -18.65 -19.28 -7.28
N LYS A 44 -19.04 -18.06 -6.87
CA LYS A 44 -19.85 -17.80 -5.68
C LYS A 44 -21.04 -16.91 -6.05
N GLY A 45 -22.20 -17.18 -5.45
CA GLY A 45 -23.46 -16.55 -5.81
C GLY A 45 -24.19 -17.35 -6.88
N ASP A 46 -24.70 -16.71 -7.92
CA ASP A 46 -25.26 -17.39 -9.08
C ASP A 46 -24.13 -17.78 -10.05
N THR A 47 -23.79 -19.05 -10.08
CA THR A 47 -22.69 -19.60 -10.89
C THR A 47 -23.00 -19.66 -12.39
N SER A 48 -24.22 -19.28 -12.81
CA SER A 48 -24.56 -19.11 -14.23
C SER A 48 -24.16 -17.75 -14.79
N ILE A 49 -23.76 -16.81 -13.93
CA ILE A 49 -23.39 -15.44 -14.33
C ILE A 49 -21.96 -15.44 -14.89
N THR A 50 -21.84 -14.82 -16.06
CA THR A 50 -20.55 -14.48 -16.68
C THR A 50 -20.41 -12.97 -16.70
N VAL A 51 -19.32 -12.46 -16.15
CA VAL A 51 -19.05 -11.04 -15.99
C VAL A 51 -17.95 -10.60 -16.93
N THR A 52 -18.11 -9.48 -17.60
CA THR A 52 -17.05 -8.85 -18.37
C THR A 52 -16.33 -7.81 -17.50
N GLN A 53 -15.01 -7.94 -17.36
CA GLN A 53 -14.18 -7.00 -16.62
C GLN A 53 -13.51 -6.01 -17.56
N LEU A 54 -13.67 -4.73 -17.28
CA LEU A 54 -13.09 -3.62 -18.03
C LEU A 54 -12.19 -2.80 -17.12
N VAL A 55 -10.95 -2.53 -17.53
CA VAL A 55 -10.10 -1.55 -16.86
C VAL A 55 -10.61 -0.15 -17.21
N VAL A 56 -11.03 0.63 -16.22
CA VAL A 56 -11.60 1.96 -16.42
C VAL A 56 -10.71 3.09 -15.92
N ALA A 57 -9.82 2.81 -15.00
CA ALA A 57 -8.88 3.78 -14.45
C ALA A 57 -7.67 3.07 -13.82
N PHE A 58 -6.68 3.86 -13.44
CA PHE A 58 -5.61 3.44 -12.54
C PHE A 58 -5.65 4.33 -11.29
N ASP A 59 -5.41 3.72 -10.16
CA ASP A 59 -5.28 4.36 -8.86
C ASP A 59 -3.89 4.09 -8.29
N GLY A 60 -3.36 5.04 -7.54
CA GLY A 60 -2.08 4.90 -6.86
C GLY A 60 -2.17 5.31 -5.41
N LEU A 61 -1.47 4.60 -4.55
CA LEU A 61 -1.19 5.01 -3.19
C LEU A 61 0.10 5.82 -3.15
N SER A 62 0.11 6.92 -2.42
CA SER A 62 1.34 7.64 -2.12
C SER A 62 1.75 7.37 -0.69
N VAL A 63 2.94 6.85 -0.50
CA VAL A 63 3.61 6.89 0.80
C VAL A 63 4.26 8.26 0.92
N VAL A 64 4.01 8.93 2.03
CA VAL A 64 4.30 10.36 2.18
C VAL A 64 4.91 10.68 3.52
N VAL A 65 5.76 11.71 3.52
CA VAL A 65 6.40 12.29 4.69
C VAL A 65 6.30 13.82 4.64
N LYS A 66 6.54 14.49 5.76
CA LYS A 66 6.64 15.95 5.79
C LYS A 66 7.82 16.43 4.95
N GLN A 67 7.56 17.34 4.01
CA GLN A 67 8.61 17.91 3.17
C GLN A 67 9.69 18.61 4.00
N GLY A 68 10.96 18.24 3.81
CA GLY A 68 12.11 18.76 4.52
C GLY A 68 12.26 18.26 5.96
N GLY A 69 11.39 17.37 6.44
CA GLY A 69 11.48 16.75 7.76
C GLY A 69 12.59 15.69 7.85
N ALA A 70 12.81 15.15 9.05
CA ALA A 70 13.84 14.15 9.29
C ALA A 70 13.59 12.86 8.49
N ALA A 71 12.35 12.41 8.41
CA ALA A 71 11.95 11.28 7.58
C ALA A 71 12.25 11.52 6.09
N ASP A 72 11.92 12.70 5.56
CA ASP A 72 12.19 13.07 4.15
C ASP A 72 13.69 13.07 3.84
N GLN A 73 14.49 13.65 4.73
CA GLN A 73 15.95 13.68 4.56
C GLN A 73 16.56 12.27 4.57
N CYS A 74 16.14 11.42 5.51
CA CYS A 74 16.55 10.02 5.59
C CYS A 74 16.20 9.27 4.30
N ILE A 75 14.94 9.26 3.91
CA ILE A 75 14.46 8.49 2.76
C ILE A 75 15.05 9.03 1.44
N SER A 76 15.21 10.33 1.31
CA SER A 76 15.88 10.92 0.15
C SER A 76 17.35 10.50 0.06
N GLY A 77 18.04 10.38 1.19
CA GLY A 77 19.41 9.85 1.27
C GLY A 77 19.51 8.39 0.85
N LEU A 78 18.48 7.59 1.17
CA LEU A 78 18.35 6.18 0.75
C LEU A 78 17.94 6.02 -0.73
N GLY A 79 17.40 7.06 -1.37
CA GLY A 79 16.86 6.99 -2.73
C GLY A 79 15.42 6.48 -2.80
N GLY A 80 14.74 6.31 -1.66
CA GLY A 80 13.39 5.78 -1.51
C GLY A 80 13.31 4.65 -0.48
N LEU A 81 12.22 3.89 -0.45
CA LEU A 81 12.08 2.68 0.36
C LEU A 81 11.63 1.49 -0.48
N SER A 82 12.06 0.31 -0.12
CA SER A 82 11.53 -0.94 -0.68
C SER A 82 10.21 -1.33 -0.02
N ALA A 83 9.42 -2.17 -0.70
CA ALA A 83 8.24 -2.80 -0.11
C ALA A 83 8.57 -3.57 1.18
N ALA A 84 9.75 -4.19 1.24
CA ALA A 84 10.28 -4.86 2.44
C ALA A 84 10.49 -3.88 3.60
N GLN A 85 11.12 -2.72 3.34
CA GLN A 85 11.30 -1.69 4.36
C GLN A 85 9.97 -1.09 4.81
N LEU A 86 9.04 -0.83 3.88
CA LEU A 86 7.69 -0.39 4.22
C LEU A 86 6.96 -1.42 5.11
N ARG A 87 7.07 -2.71 4.80
CA ARG A 87 6.51 -3.76 5.64
C ARG A 87 7.12 -3.77 7.05
N TRP A 88 8.43 -3.59 7.16
CA TRP A 88 9.10 -3.47 8.46
C TRP A 88 8.61 -2.22 9.22
N VAL A 89 8.54 -1.07 8.56
CA VAL A 89 8.09 0.20 9.18
C VAL A 89 6.66 0.11 9.71
N PHE A 90 5.73 -0.44 8.91
CA PHE A 90 4.30 -0.42 9.24
C PHE A 90 3.82 -1.62 10.06
N SER A 91 4.60 -2.70 10.20
CA SER A 91 4.16 -3.91 10.89
C SER A 91 4.31 -3.79 12.42
N ALA A 92 3.31 -4.30 13.15
CA ALA A 92 3.42 -4.50 14.60
C ALA A 92 4.29 -5.70 14.99
N ASN A 93 4.65 -6.56 14.02
CA ASN A 93 5.50 -7.71 14.28
C ASN A 93 6.91 -7.27 14.63
N THR A 94 7.56 -7.97 15.54
CA THR A 94 8.98 -7.78 15.85
C THR A 94 9.86 -8.15 14.65
N SER A 95 11.09 -7.66 14.61
CA SER A 95 12.07 -8.00 13.59
C SER A 95 12.33 -9.50 13.50
N ALA A 96 12.33 -10.21 14.64
CA ALA A 96 12.45 -11.66 14.68
C ALA A 96 11.26 -12.38 14.05
N GLU A 97 10.02 -11.90 14.27
CA GLU A 97 8.81 -12.45 13.66
C GLU A 97 8.78 -12.16 12.15
N LEU A 98 9.20 -10.98 11.71
CA LEU A 98 9.31 -10.64 10.30
C LEU A 98 10.36 -11.50 9.60
N SER A 99 11.50 -11.74 10.24
CA SER A 99 12.54 -12.65 9.73
C SER A 99 12.02 -14.08 9.60
N ALA A 100 11.23 -14.55 10.58
CA ALA A 100 10.58 -15.87 10.50
C ALA A 100 9.55 -15.97 9.36
N GLN A 101 9.01 -14.84 8.88
CA GLN A 101 8.13 -14.73 7.73
C GLN A 101 8.89 -14.54 6.41
N GLY A 102 10.22 -14.59 6.41
CA GLY A 102 11.07 -14.53 5.23
C GLY A 102 11.55 -13.12 4.86
N LEU A 103 11.36 -12.12 5.74
CA LEU A 103 11.92 -10.80 5.53
C LEU A 103 13.42 -10.81 5.93
N ASP A 104 14.29 -10.31 5.07
CA ASP A 104 15.71 -10.15 5.42
C ASP A 104 15.92 -8.83 6.20
N VAL A 105 15.54 -8.83 7.48
CA VAL A 105 15.62 -7.64 8.33
C VAL A 105 17.05 -7.12 8.42
N SER A 106 18.05 -8.00 8.41
CA SER A 106 19.44 -7.59 8.48
C SER A 106 19.90 -6.75 7.28
N SER A 107 19.28 -6.90 6.13
CA SER A 107 19.53 -6.08 4.95
C SER A 107 18.68 -4.80 4.92
N ILE A 108 17.42 -4.84 5.39
CA ILE A 108 16.51 -3.70 5.28
C ILE A 108 16.61 -2.69 6.42
N ALA A 109 17.01 -3.15 7.61
CA ALA A 109 17.23 -2.35 8.80
C ALA A 109 18.51 -2.84 9.51
N PRO A 110 19.70 -2.54 8.93
CA PRO A 110 20.96 -3.14 9.39
C PRO A 110 21.41 -2.66 10.78
N ASN A 111 20.84 -1.58 11.29
CA ASN A 111 21.17 -1.02 12.59
C ASN A 111 20.08 -1.29 13.65
N ASP A 112 19.01 -2.04 13.31
CA ASP A 112 17.93 -2.40 14.24
C ASP A 112 18.49 -3.16 15.45
N ASP A 113 18.45 -2.54 16.62
CA ASP A 113 18.95 -3.10 17.88
C ASP A 113 17.93 -4.02 18.59
N GLN A 114 16.75 -4.17 17.99
CA GLN A 114 15.65 -5.04 18.41
C GLN A 114 15.06 -4.68 19.78
N ASP A 115 15.17 -3.45 20.21
CA ASP A 115 14.59 -2.96 21.46
C ASP A 115 13.05 -2.81 21.42
N GLY A 116 12.47 -2.92 20.21
CA GLY A 116 11.03 -2.83 19.95
C GLY A 116 10.56 -1.44 19.58
N VAL A 117 11.44 -0.46 19.52
CA VAL A 117 11.23 0.86 18.92
C VAL A 117 11.82 0.83 17.51
N ARG A 118 11.15 1.41 16.54
CA ARG A 118 11.68 1.57 15.20
C ARG A 118 12.09 3.02 14.99
N GLU A 119 13.34 3.19 14.63
CA GLU A 119 13.95 4.49 14.44
C GLU A 119 14.43 4.65 13.00
N TRP A 120 14.53 5.89 12.54
CA TRP A 120 15.08 6.14 11.21
C TRP A 120 16.54 5.69 11.08
N SER A 121 17.31 5.80 12.17
CA SER A 121 18.70 5.30 12.27
C SER A 121 18.83 3.79 12.07
N ASP A 122 17.79 2.99 12.30
CA ASP A 122 17.77 1.56 12.03
C ASP A 122 17.96 1.24 10.53
N LEU A 123 17.41 2.09 9.67
CA LEU A 123 17.54 1.95 8.21
C LEU A 123 18.92 2.40 7.71
N SER A 124 19.50 3.43 8.31
CA SER A 124 20.83 3.94 7.97
C SER A 124 21.39 4.79 9.10
N ALA A 125 22.68 4.63 9.40
CA ALA A 125 23.39 5.47 10.38
C ALA A 125 23.45 6.95 10.00
N ASP A 126 23.17 7.30 8.76
CA ASP A 126 23.08 8.70 8.28
C ASP A 126 21.70 9.33 8.56
N CYS A 127 20.73 8.55 9.00
CA CYS A 127 19.40 9.02 9.38
C CYS A 127 19.36 9.48 10.83
N ALA A 128 18.31 10.25 11.18
CA ALA A 128 18.13 10.72 12.55
C ALA A 128 17.87 9.55 13.52
N ASP A 129 18.46 9.65 14.70
CA ASP A 129 18.19 8.75 15.83
C ASP A 129 16.87 9.18 16.49
N SER A 130 15.77 8.80 15.89
CA SER A 130 14.41 9.23 16.28
C SER A 130 13.37 8.20 15.86
N ALA A 131 12.41 7.98 16.76
CA ALA A 131 11.35 7.02 16.55
C ALA A 131 10.47 7.38 15.35
N ILE A 132 10.14 6.36 14.55
CA ILE A 132 9.21 6.47 13.42
C ILE A 132 7.78 6.55 13.96
N THR A 133 7.04 7.57 13.55
CA THR A 133 5.62 7.71 13.84
C THR A 133 4.79 7.45 12.59
N LEU A 134 3.59 6.86 12.76
CA LEU A 134 2.76 6.42 11.66
C LEU A 134 1.46 7.20 11.57
N ALA A 135 1.02 7.51 10.34
CA ALA A 135 -0.30 8.07 10.06
C ALA A 135 -0.89 7.40 8.81
N TYR A 136 -2.04 6.69 8.95
CA TYR A 136 -2.59 5.89 7.86
C TYR A 136 -4.11 5.76 7.96
N PRO A 137 -4.80 5.41 6.84
CA PRO A 137 -6.25 5.23 6.82
C PRO A 137 -6.72 4.18 7.82
N ASP A 138 -7.96 4.29 8.28
CA ASP A 138 -8.57 3.27 9.14
C ASP A 138 -8.93 1.98 8.38
N ALA A 139 -9.28 0.93 9.14
CA ALA A 139 -9.53 -0.40 8.58
C ALA A 139 -10.78 -0.50 7.67
N ASP A 140 -11.67 0.50 7.69
CA ASP A 140 -12.84 0.55 6.81
C ASP A 140 -12.50 1.11 5.41
N SER A 141 -11.29 1.66 5.25
CA SER A 141 -10.79 2.24 4.00
C SER A 141 -10.31 1.18 3.01
N GLY A 142 -10.72 1.31 1.74
CA GLY A 142 -10.15 0.51 0.64
C GLY A 142 -8.66 0.79 0.39
N THR A 143 -8.16 1.95 0.82
CA THR A 143 -6.74 2.31 0.78
C THR A 143 -5.94 1.53 1.82
N TYR A 144 -6.51 1.36 3.03
CA TYR A 144 -5.95 0.49 4.07
C TYR A 144 -5.89 -0.96 3.57
N GLU A 145 -7.00 -1.50 3.06
CA GLU A 145 -7.06 -2.88 2.54
C GLU A 145 -5.99 -3.11 1.46
N TYR A 146 -5.83 -2.15 0.54
CA TYR A 146 -4.85 -2.30 -0.53
C TYR A 146 -3.40 -2.28 -0.03
N PHE A 147 -3.04 -1.36 0.87
CA PHE A 147 -1.70 -1.35 1.47
C PHE A 147 -1.44 -2.63 2.27
N TYR A 148 -2.45 -3.12 2.97
CA TYR A 148 -2.38 -4.39 3.70
C TYR A 148 -2.12 -5.59 2.78
N GLU A 149 -2.78 -5.64 1.61
CA GLU A 149 -2.53 -6.67 0.61
C GLU A 149 -1.14 -6.50 -0.03
N ALA A 150 -0.80 -5.30 -0.49
CA ALA A 150 0.38 -5.05 -1.32
C ALA A 150 1.70 -5.04 -0.54
N ILE A 151 1.71 -4.52 0.68
CA ILE A 151 2.91 -4.33 1.51
C ILE A 151 2.96 -5.31 2.67
N MET A 152 1.86 -5.46 3.40
CA MET A 152 1.80 -6.33 4.58
C MET A 152 1.59 -7.81 4.22
N HIS A 153 1.25 -8.14 2.97
CA HIS A 153 0.96 -9.49 2.48
C HIS A 153 -0.15 -10.18 3.26
N GLU A 154 -1.12 -9.41 3.77
CA GLU A 154 -2.20 -9.89 4.64
C GLU A 154 -1.71 -10.56 5.94
N HIS A 155 -0.50 -10.23 6.40
CA HIS A 155 0.11 -10.82 7.60
C HIS A 155 0.34 -9.80 8.71
N GLY A 156 -0.11 -10.14 9.90
CA GLY A 156 0.08 -9.34 11.11
C GLY A 156 -0.84 -8.13 11.17
N ALA A 157 -0.64 -7.31 12.19
CA ALA A 157 -1.31 -6.03 12.38
C ALA A 157 -0.38 -4.88 11.99
N PHE A 158 -0.95 -3.71 11.72
CA PHE A 158 -0.17 -2.48 11.65
C PHE A 158 0.34 -2.08 13.03
N ALA A 159 1.54 -1.51 13.08
CA ALA A 159 2.06 -0.83 14.26
C ALA A 159 1.15 0.36 14.63
N SER A 160 1.18 0.75 15.90
CA SER A 160 0.36 1.85 16.41
C SER A 160 0.67 3.16 15.70
N GLY A 161 -0.35 3.92 15.34
CA GLY A 161 -0.23 5.20 14.67
C GLY A 161 -1.55 5.98 14.69
N GLU A 162 -1.53 7.20 14.15
CA GLU A 162 -2.76 7.97 13.91
C GLU A 162 -3.55 7.31 12.77
N GLN A 163 -4.81 6.97 13.05
CA GLN A 163 -5.70 6.33 12.08
C GLN A 163 -6.92 7.21 11.84
N SER A 164 -7.27 7.43 10.58
CA SER A 164 -8.44 8.24 10.24
C SER A 164 -9.02 7.87 8.87
N ALA A 165 -10.34 7.91 8.75
CA ALA A 165 -11.04 7.92 7.46
C ALA A 165 -10.95 9.29 6.76
N ASP A 166 -10.55 10.36 7.47
CA ASP A 166 -10.38 11.71 6.93
C ASP A 166 -8.90 11.96 6.66
N ASP A 167 -8.52 12.02 5.40
CA ASP A 167 -7.15 12.26 4.94
C ASP A 167 -6.59 13.62 5.45
N ASN A 168 -7.43 14.62 5.77
CA ASN A 168 -6.95 15.87 6.37
C ASN A 168 -6.39 15.68 7.78
N VAL A 169 -6.91 14.73 8.53
CA VAL A 169 -6.35 14.34 9.83
C VAL A 169 -4.96 13.75 9.64
N LEU A 170 -4.81 12.86 8.64
CA LEU A 170 -3.52 12.24 8.30
C LEU A 170 -2.50 13.29 7.85
N VAL A 171 -2.89 14.24 6.99
CA VAL A 171 -2.03 15.37 6.57
C VAL A 171 -1.60 16.20 7.77
N THR A 172 -2.51 16.45 8.71
CA THR A 172 -2.19 17.21 9.93
C THR A 172 -1.18 16.47 10.81
N ALA A 173 -1.36 15.16 11.02
CA ALA A 173 -0.42 14.32 11.76
C ALA A 173 0.97 14.32 11.12
N LEU A 174 1.03 14.07 9.80
CA LEU A 174 2.27 14.04 9.03
C LEU A 174 3.02 15.38 9.05
N THR A 175 2.32 16.50 8.89
CA THR A 175 2.96 17.82 8.90
C THR A 175 3.32 18.31 10.30
N GLY A 176 2.68 17.78 11.33
CA GLY A 176 2.93 18.07 12.73
C GLY A 176 4.18 17.39 13.29
N ASP A 177 4.65 16.30 12.67
CA ASP A 177 5.80 15.52 13.12
C ASP A 177 6.78 15.30 11.95
N GLU A 178 8.04 15.69 12.14
CA GLU A 178 9.08 15.52 11.11
C GLU A 178 9.59 14.08 10.96
N ASN A 179 9.25 13.20 11.90
CA ASN A 179 9.58 11.78 11.89
C ASN A 179 8.41 10.90 11.38
N ALA A 180 7.29 11.52 11.03
CA ALA A 180 6.11 10.79 10.61
C ALA A 180 6.20 10.31 9.16
N ILE A 181 5.73 9.09 8.94
CA ILE A 181 5.47 8.51 7.62
C ILE A 181 4.03 7.99 7.57
N GLY A 182 3.40 8.12 6.42
CA GLY A 182 2.03 7.63 6.24
C GLY A 182 1.71 7.39 4.77
N TYR A 183 0.45 7.04 4.49
CA TYR A 183 0.02 6.83 3.12
C TYR A 183 -1.46 7.17 2.93
N PHE A 184 -1.82 7.57 1.71
CA PHE A 184 -3.19 7.79 1.23
C PHE A 184 -3.22 7.81 -0.31
N GLY A 185 -4.38 8.06 -0.90
CA GLY A 185 -4.53 8.09 -2.35
C GLY A 185 -3.68 9.17 -3.03
N TYR A 186 -3.09 8.84 -4.18
CA TYR A 186 -2.21 9.75 -4.93
C TYR A 186 -2.89 11.09 -5.27
N ALA A 187 -4.17 11.09 -5.61
CA ALA A 187 -4.91 12.32 -5.91
C ALA A 187 -4.90 13.30 -4.72
N TYR A 188 -4.99 12.78 -3.50
CA TYR A 188 -4.94 13.60 -2.30
C TYR A 188 -3.54 14.14 -2.01
N TYR A 189 -2.49 13.36 -2.29
CA TYR A 189 -1.11 13.85 -2.24
C TYR A 189 -0.90 15.04 -3.19
N GLN A 190 -1.45 14.99 -4.41
CA GLN A 190 -1.31 16.09 -5.37
C GLN A 190 -1.84 17.43 -4.83
N GLU A 191 -2.88 17.42 -4.02
CA GLU A 191 -3.41 18.63 -3.38
C GLU A 191 -2.49 19.16 -2.27
N ASN A 192 -1.64 18.31 -1.70
CA ASN A 192 -0.78 18.59 -0.56
C ASN A 192 0.73 18.58 -0.89
N GLN A 193 1.13 18.50 -2.15
CA GLN A 193 2.51 18.38 -2.60
C GLN A 193 3.42 19.58 -2.22
N ALA A 194 2.85 20.70 -1.76
CA ALA A 194 3.61 21.84 -1.28
C ALA A 194 4.19 21.66 0.14
N ILE A 195 3.66 20.70 0.90
CA ILE A 195 4.01 20.46 2.31
C ILE A 195 4.40 19.02 2.61
N LEU A 196 4.12 18.09 1.68
CA LEU A 196 4.45 16.67 1.76
C LEU A 196 5.35 16.25 0.59
N THR A 197 6.23 15.30 0.84
CA THR A 197 6.99 14.58 -0.17
C THR A 197 6.42 13.17 -0.32
N ALA A 198 6.06 12.76 -1.53
CA ALA A 198 5.80 11.37 -1.83
C ALA A 198 7.11 10.66 -2.14
N ILE A 199 7.38 9.57 -1.45
CA ILE A 199 8.63 8.84 -1.58
C ILE A 199 8.62 7.91 -2.80
N ALA A 200 9.79 7.63 -3.34
CA ALA A 200 9.96 6.57 -4.32
C ALA A 200 9.88 5.20 -3.62
N VAL A 201 9.25 4.22 -4.27
CA VAL A 201 9.09 2.86 -3.75
C VAL A 201 9.58 1.86 -4.77
N SER A 202 10.34 0.86 -4.32
CA SER A 202 10.70 -0.31 -5.14
C SER A 202 9.88 -1.53 -4.75
N ASP A 203 9.58 -2.37 -5.73
CA ASP A 203 8.81 -3.61 -5.58
C ASP A 203 9.70 -4.77 -5.08
N ASN A 204 10.58 -4.48 -4.13
CA ASN A 204 11.42 -5.49 -3.49
C ASN A 204 10.84 -5.84 -2.13
N HIS A 205 10.37 -7.08 -1.97
CA HIS A 205 9.70 -7.57 -0.77
C HIS A 205 10.60 -8.32 0.20
N THR A 206 11.88 -8.52 -0.11
CA THR A 206 12.80 -9.35 0.70
C THR A 206 14.05 -8.62 1.18
N HIS A 207 14.57 -7.68 0.38
CA HIS A 207 15.83 -6.98 0.61
C HIS A 207 15.64 -5.47 0.76
N GLY A 208 16.69 -4.78 1.17
CA GLY A 208 16.74 -3.33 1.21
C GLY A 208 16.81 -2.69 -0.16
N ILE A 209 16.44 -1.40 -0.24
CA ILE A 209 16.51 -0.63 -1.49
C ILE A 209 17.95 -0.43 -1.99
N ALA A 210 18.94 -0.53 -1.09
CA ALA A 210 20.36 -0.41 -1.44
C ALA A 210 20.82 -1.46 -2.48
N ASP A 211 20.09 -2.58 -2.59
CA ASP A 211 20.39 -3.64 -3.55
C ASP A 211 19.81 -3.35 -4.95
N ALA A 212 18.85 -2.42 -5.05
CA ALA A 212 18.20 -2.04 -6.31
C ALA A 212 17.67 -0.59 -6.27
N PRO A 213 18.54 0.42 -5.99
CA PRO A 213 18.08 1.81 -5.85
C PRO A 213 17.49 2.39 -7.14
N GLU A 214 17.92 1.88 -8.30
CA GLU A 214 17.39 2.26 -9.61
C GLU A 214 15.96 1.76 -9.87
N ASP A 215 15.48 0.79 -9.08
CA ASP A 215 14.12 0.24 -9.22
C ASP A 215 13.09 1.04 -8.42
N ALA A 216 13.51 1.98 -7.57
CA ALA A 216 12.59 2.82 -6.83
C ALA A 216 11.94 3.87 -7.73
N VAL A 217 10.62 3.87 -7.77
CA VAL A 217 9.80 4.72 -8.62
C VAL A 217 8.97 5.67 -7.76
N ALA A 218 9.01 6.97 -8.07
CA ALA A 218 8.13 7.94 -7.43
C ALA A 218 6.73 7.92 -8.07
N PRO A 219 5.65 8.13 -7.28
CA PRO A 219 4.32 8.23 -7.84
C PRO A 219 4.16 9.48 -8.70
N SER A 220 3.59 9.29 -9.87
CA SER A 220 3.20 10.35 -10.80
C SER A 220 2.03 9.87 -11.66
N PRO A 221 1.28 10.76 -12.34
CA PRO A 221 0.25 10.31 -13.27
C PRO A 221 0.78 9.31 -14.31
N ALA A 222 2.02 9.52 -14.80
CA ALA A 222 2.64 8.65 -15.80
C ALA A 222 3.03 7.29 -15.21
N THR A 223 3.65 7.24 -14.03
CA THR A 223 4.10 5.99 -13.42
C THR A 223 2.95 5.16 -12.88
N VAL A 224 1.89 5.80 -12.37
CA VAL A 224 0.66 5.14 -11.91
C VAL A 224 -0.11 4.57 -13.11
N SER A 225 -0.40 5.39 -14.14
CA SER A 225 -1.16 4.93 -15.31
C SER A 225 -0.36 3.97 -16.21
N GLY A 226 0.97 4.09 -16.22
CA GLY A 226 1.87 3.19 -16.93
C GLY A 226 2.14 1.87 -16.20
N GLY A 227 1.67 1.71 -14.96
CA GLY A 227 1.86 0.51 -14.15
C GLY A 227 3.31 0.28 -13.72
N THR A 228 4.13 1.33 -13.69
CA THR A 228 5.55 1.23 -13.27
C THR A 228 5.76 1.58 -11.81
N TYR A 229 4.78 2.23 -11.16
CA TYR A 229 4.78 2.48 -9.73
C TYR A 229 4.25 1.26 -8.96
N THR A 230 5.03 0.19 -8.94
CA THR A 230 4.70 -1.05 -8.24
C THR A 230 5.33 -1.07 -6.84
N PRO A 231 4.67 -1.72 -5.86
CA PRO A 231 3.37 -2.43 -5.96
C PRO A 231 2.17 -1.52 -5.67
N LEU A 232 2.33 -0.19 -5.62
CA LEU A 232 1.35 0.76 -5.12
C LEU A 232 0.50 1.43 -6.21
N ALA A 233 0.59 0.98 -7.47
CA ALA A 233 -0.34 1.33 -8.54
C ALA A 233 -1.23 0.14 -8.88
N ARG A 234 -2.53 0.36 -9.00
CA ARG A 234 -3.51 -0.68 -9.30
C ARG A 234 -4.53 -0.26 -10.34
N PRO A 235 -4.99 -1.18 -11.19
CA PRO A 235 -6.13 -0.91 -12.06
C PRO A 235 -7.45 -0.89 -11.26
N ILE A 236 -8.34 -0.01 -11.65
CA ILE A 236 -9.73 0.02 -11.24
C ILE A 236 -10.56 -0.62 -12.33
N PHE A 237 -11.40 -1.55 -11.93
CA PHE A 237 -12.20 -2.34 -12.84
C PHE A 237 -13.69 -2.01 -12.70
N MET A 238 -14.35 -1.96 -13.83
CA MET A 238 -15.81 -2.06 -13.93
C MET A 238 -16.14 -3.48 -14.39
N ASN A 239 -16.98 -4.16 -13.65
CA ASN A 239 -17.44 -5.50 -13.95
C ASN A 239 -18.92 -5.45 -14.30
N VAL A 240 -19.25 -5.93 -15.49
CA VAL A 240 -20.60 -5.88 -16.06
C VAL A 240 -21.13 -7.30 -16.26
N ASN A 241 -22.30 -7.57 -15.69
CA ASN A 241 -23.05 -8.80 -15.86
C ASN A 241 -23.89 -8.76 -17.16
#